data_43ed39d7abe564b713974ede57c35f3d
#
_entry.id   43ed39d7abe564b713974ede57c35f3d
#
_cell.length_a   1.000
_cell.length_b   1.000
_cell.length_c   1.000
_cell.angle_alpha   90.00
_cell.angle_beta   90.00
_cell.angle_gamma   90.00
#
_symmetry.space_group_name_H-M   'P 1'
#
loop_
_entity.id
_entity.type
_entity.pdbx_description
1 polymer ?
#
loop_
_entity_poly.entity_id
_entity_poly.type
_entity_poly.pdbx_seq_one_letter_code
_entity_poly.pdbx_strand_id
1 'polypeptide(L)'
;IYVDFPPNYTVVASDTSLCSGSSAQLEAFAISDPVQAGYNSNISFDWSNGENGNVIEANTEGDYVVTLNHICGSSEDVATLGYYFCDLNAPNVIVLSSEVGNNEFFINYNGIQEFQCVILNRWGNKVYEYFDPAGTWPGTNMNNKILDEGTYFYKINAVFEGGNEVQKHGFVMLMY
;
A
#
# COMPACT_ATOMS: atom_id res chain seq x y z
N ILE A 1 49.28 -24.36 -9.83
CA ILE A 1 48.67 -23.04 -10.25
C ILE A 1 47.19 -23.16 -9.91
N TYR A 2 46.74 -22.49 -8.84
CA TYR A 2 45.33 -22.35 -8.57
C TYR A 2 44.83 -21.23 -9.48
N VAL A 3 43.95 -21.53 -10.39
CA VAL A 3 43.22 -20.55 -11.18
C VAL A 3 41.98 -20.20 -10.36
N ASP A 4 41.99 -19.05 -9.71
CA ASP A 4 40.87 -18.53 -8.96
C ASP A 4 39.93 -17.87 -9.98
N PHE A 5 38.77 -18.45 -10.20
CA PHE A 5 37.76 -17.88 -11.07
C PHE A 5 36.95 -16.87 -10.24
N PRO A 6 36.85 -15.62 -10.66
CA PRO A 6 36.00 -14.65 -9.97
C PRO A 6 34.55 -15.13 -9.97
N PRO A 7 33.81 -14.88 -8.89
CA PRO A 7 32.40 -15.30 -8.78
C PRO A 7 31.55 -14.68 -9.89
N ASN A 8 30.63 -15.46 -10.41
CA ASN A 8 29.60 -14.94 -11.29
C ASN A 8 28.50 -14.27 -10.44
N TYR A 9 28.10 -13.08 -10.79
CA TYR A 9 27.04 -12.36 -10.08
C TYR A 9 25.76 -12.35 -10.91
N THR A 10 24.62 -12.54 -10.24
CA THR A 10 23.28 -12.29 -10.77
C THR A 10 22.66 -11.15 -10.01
N VAL A 11 21.92 -10.29 -10.69
CA VAL A 11 21.09 -9.27 -10.07
C VAL A 11 19.71 -9.82 -9.82
N VAL A 12 19.09 -9.38 -8.70
CA VAL A 12 17.68 -9.62 -8.38
C VAL A 12 17.07 -8.29 -7.96
N ALA A 13 15.97 -7.94 -8.57
CA ALA A 13 15.17 -6.77 -8.23
C ALA A 13 13.74 -7.21 -7.90
N SER A 14 13.01 -6.40 -7.16
CA SER A 14 11.65 -6.74 -6.71
C SER A 14 10.62 -5.78 -7.27
N ASP A 15 9.50 -6.35 -7.73
CA ASP A 15 8.33 -5.59 -8.13
C ASP A 15 7.68 -4.92 -6.92
N THR A 16 7.09 -3.76 -7.15
CA THR A 16 6.32 -3.04 -6.15
C THR A 16 5.09 -2.37 -6.75
N SER A 17 4.06 -2.20 -5.95
CA SER A 17 2.85 -1.49 -6.36
C SER A 17 2.42 -0.52 -5.27
N LEU A 18 2.04 0.70 -5.65
CA LEU A 18 1.72 1.80 -4.74
C LEU A 18 0.45 2.54 -5.15
N CYS A 19 -0.02 3.39 -4.25
CA CYS A 19 -1.03 4.38 -4.58
C CYS A 19 -0.56 5.32 -5.68
N SER A 20 -1.42 5.60 -6.64
CA SER A 20 -1.14 6.57 -7.69
C SER A 20 -0.66 7.92 -7.13
N GLY A 21 0.47 8.41 -7.61
CA GLY A 21 1.11 9.65 -7.17
C GLY A 21 2.12 9.51 -6.02
N SER A 22 2.41 8.29 -5.58
CA SER A 22 3.47 8.00 -4.62
C SER A 22 4.78 7.68 -5.33
N SER A 23 5.91 7.81 -4.63
CA SER A 23 7.20 7.30 -5.09
C SER A 23 7.58 6.03 -4.33
N ALA A 24 8.35 5.16 -4.96
CA ALA A 24 8.89 3.96 -4.37
C ALA A 24 10.40 3.94 -4.42
N GLN A 25 11.02 3.31 -3.44
CA GLN A 25 12.41 2.88 -3.55
C GLN A 25 12.43 1.50 -4.19
N LEU A 26 13.10 1.38 -5.35
CA LEU A 26 13.41 0.10 -5.97
C LEU A 26 14.81 -0.30 -5.55
N GLU A 27 14.95 -1.54 -5.12
CA GLU A 27 16.22 -2.08 -4.63
C GLU A 27 16.64 -3.30 -5.43
N ALA A 28 17.93 -3.33 -5.78
CA ALA A 28 18.56 -4.44 -6.49
C ALA A 28 19.66 -5.05 -5.64
N PHE A 29 19.79 -6.36 -5.69
CA PHE A 29 20.76 -7.13 -4.93
C PHE A 29 21.63 -7.94 -5.88
N ALA A 30 22.94 -7.99 -5.57
CA ALA A 30 23.87 -8.88 -6.24
C ALA A 30 23.94 -10.22 -5.49
N ILE A 31 23.66 -11.31 -6.17
CA ILE A 31 23.82 -12.66 -5.66
C ILE A 31 25.03 -13.31 -6.35
N SER A 32 25.97 -13.82 -5.58
CA SER A 32 27.13 -14.54 -6.10
C SER A 32 27.02 -16.04 -5.82
N ASP A 33 27.39 -16.88 -6.77
CA ASP A 33 27.52 -18.32 -6.61
C ASP A 33 28.91 -18.78 -7.09
N PRO A 34 29.75 -19.40 -6.24
CA PRO A 34 29.61 -19.58 -4.80
C PRO A 34 29.87 -18.28 -4.00
N VAL A 35 29.28 -18.19 -2.80
CA VAL A 35 29.54 -17.10 -1.86
C VAL A 35 31.01 -17.13 -1.44
N GLN A 36 31.86 -16.34 -2.09
CA GLN A 36 33.26 -16.18 -1.72
C GLN A 36 33.43 -14.90 -0.89
N ALA A 37 33.63 -15.11 0.42
CA ALA A 37 33.96 -14.00 1.31
C ALA A 37 35.35 -13.43 0.94
N GLY A 38 35.40 -12.17 0.55
CA GLY A 38 36.64 -11.44 0.34
C GLY A 38 36.93 -10.95 -1.08
N TYR A 39 36.11 -11.28 -2.07
CA TYR A 39 36.19 -10.66 -3.40
C TYR A 39 35.49 -9.30 -3.38
N ASN A 40 36.23 -8.22 -3.20
CA ASN A 40 35.77 -6.86 -3.51
C ASN A 40 35.79 -6.70 -5.03
N SER A 41 34.84 -7.32 -5.70
CA SER A 41 34.58 -7.02 -7.10
C SER A 41 34.00 -5.61 -7.18
N ASN A 42 34.54 -4.76 -8.06
CA ASN A 42 33.89 -3.52 -8.44
C ASN A 42 32.61 -3.90 -9.17
N ILE A 43 31.50 -3.98 -8.41
CA ILE A 43 30.16 -4.13 -8.97
C ILE A 43 29.51 -2.75 -9.03
N SER A 44 28.78 -2.50 -10.10
CA SER A 44 27.94 -1.31 -10.25
C SER A 44 26.55 -1.70 -10.73
N PHE A 45 25.57 -0.90 -10.36
CA PHE A 45 24.18 -1.05 -10.80
C PHE A 45 23.82 0.18 -11.63
N ASP A 46 23.37 -0.06 -12.84
CA ASP A 46 22.91 0.96 -13.78
C ASP A 46 21.46 0.69 -14.14
N TRP A 47 20.59 1.68 -13.94
CA TRP A 47 19.16 1.55 -14.19
C TRP A 47 18.76 2.20 -15.52
N SER A 48 17.70 1.68 -16.13
CA SER A 48 17.18 2.16 -17.43
C SER A 48 16.73 3.61 -17.44
N ASN A 49 16.42 4.19 -16.27
CA ASN A 49 16.10 5.61 -16.11
C ASN A 49 17.32 6.53 -16.02
N GLY A 50 18.53 5.96 -16.06
CA GLY A 50 19.81 6.68 -15.98
C GLY A 50 20.34 6.88 -14.57
N GLU A 51 19.67 6.40 -13.56
CA GLU A 51 20.17 6.38 -12.19
C GLU A 51 21.16 5.23 -11.97
N ASN A 52 21.99 5.37 -10.92
CA ASN A 52 23.02 4.40 -10.55
C ASN A 52 22.91 4.07 -9.05
N GLY A 53 23.35 2.87 -8.70
CA GLY A 53 23.34 2.38 -7.32
C GLY A 53 22.34 1.24 -7.13
N ASN A 54 22.44 0.61 -5.98
CA ASN A 54 21.59 -0.53 -5.65
C ASN A 54 20.18 -0.13 -5.20
N VAL A 55 19.92 1.16 -4.94
CA VAL A 55 18.62 1.72 -4.60
C VAL A 55 18.39 2.98 -5.42
N ILE A 56 17.23 3.08 -6.04
CA ILE A 56 16.78 4.28 -6.76
C ILE A 56 15.39 4.69 -6.30
N GLU A 57 15.01 5.94 -6.58
CA GLU A 57 13.65 6.42 -6.35
C GLU A 57 12.88 6.42 -7.67
N ALA A 58 11.80 5.61 -7.74
CA ALA A 58 10.92 5.51 -8.89
C ALA A 58 9.59 6.20 -8.61
N ASN A 59 9.11 7.03 -9.55
CA ASN A 59 7.88 7.81 -9.43
C ASN A 59 6.98 7.72 -10.66
N THR A 60 7.29 6.84 -11.58
CA THR A 60 6.54 6.64 -12.82
C THR A 60 6.26 5.15 -12.99
N GLU A 61 5.02 4.80 -13.29
CA GLU A 61 4.64 3.42 -13.57
C GLU A 61 5.41 2.85 -14.75
N GLY A 62 5.87 1.62 -14.61
CA GLY A 62 6.56 0.90 -15.68
C GLY A 62 7.70 0.02 -15.17
N ASP A 63 8.43 -0.50 -16.15
CA ASP A 63 9.54 -1.41 -15.93
C ASP A 63 10.86 -0.63 -15.85
N TYR A 64 11.61 -0.93 -14.80
CA TYR A 64 12.94 -0.44 -14.53
C TYR A 64 13.93 -1.58 -14.67
N VAL A 65 14.64 -1.62 -15.79
CA VAL A 65 15.70 -2.61 -16.00
C VAL A 65 16.92 -2.18 -15.21
N VAL A 66 17.45 -3.08 -14.38
CA VAL A 66 18.72 -2.91 -13.69
C VAL A 66 19.79 -3.81 -14.31
N THR A 67 20.92 -3.23 -14.66
CA THR A 67 22.09 -3.95 -15.13
C THR A 67 23.16 -3.93 -14.03
N LEU A 68 23.49 -5.10 -13.53
CA LEU A 68 24.65 -5.30 -12.66
C LEU A 68 25.88 -5.53 -13.53
N ASN A 69 26.88 -4.67 -13.41
CA ASN A 69 28.17 -4.82 -14.06
C ASN A 69 29.23 -5.32 -13.08
N HIS A 70 30.03 -6.27 -13.53
CA HIS A 70 31.15 -6.83 -12.77
C HIS A 70 32.31 -7.21 -13.70
N ILE A 71 33.46 -7.55 -13.13
CA ILE A 71 34.70 -7.81 -13.90
C ILE A 71 34.56 -8.96 -14.92
N CYS A 72 33.62 -9.87 -14.74
CA CYS A 72 33.41 -11.03 -15.62
C CYS A 72 32.26 -10.84 -16.61
N GLY A 73 31.53 -9.72 -16.58
CA GLY A 73 30.41 -9.46 -17.47
C GLY A 73 29.30 -8.65 -16.79
N SER A 74 28.07 -8.86 -17.24
CA SER A 74 26.90 -8.20 -16.69
C SER A 74 25.74 -9.17 -16.59
N SER A 75 24.80 -8.86 -15.69
CA SER A 75 23.49 -9.51 -15.58
C SER A 75 22.39 -8.47 -15.45
N GLU A 76 21.19 -8.80 -15.89
CA GLU A 76 20.04 -7.90 -15.89
C GLU A 76 18.87 -8.53 -15.18
N ASP A 77 18.05 -7.68 -14.55
CA ASP A 77 16.74 -8.01 -14.02
C ASP A 77 15.80 -6.81 -14.16
N VAL A 78 14.53 -7.01 -13.93
CA VAL A 78 13.51 -5.99 -14.10
C VAL A 78 12.76 -5.84 -12.78
N ALA A 79 12.65 -4.60 -12.30
CA ALA A 79 11.73 -4.21 -11.26
C ALA A 79 10.54 -3.48 -11.88
N THR A 80 9.33 -3.96 -11.66
CA THR A 80 8.11 -3.32 -12.15
C THR A 80 7.49 -2.47 -11.05
N LEU A 81 7.32 -1.18 -11.31
CA LEU A 81 6.52 -0.28 -10.48
C LEU A 81 5.11 -0.19 -11.07
N GLY A 82 4.13 -0.73 -10.33
CA GLY A 82 2.71 -0.58 -10.63
C GLY A 82 2.04 0.47 -9.74
N TYR A 83 1.00 1.11 -10.28
CA TYR A 83 0.11 1.94 -9.47
C TYR A 83 -1.29 1.35 -9.43
N TYR A 84 -1.92 1.48 -8.26
CA TYR A 84 -3.34 1.23 -8.12
C TYR A 84 -4.06 2.46 -7.58
N PHE A 85 -5.34 2.54 -7.87
CA PHE A 85 -6.15 3.66 -7.42
C PHE A 85 -6.52 3.47 -5.95
N CYS A 86 -5.97 4.31 -5.08
CA CYS A 86 -6.29 4.31 -3.67
C CYS A 86 -7.49 5.21 -3.42
N ASP A 87 -8.66 4.62 -3.32
CA ASP A 87 -9.91 5.32 -3.05
C ASP A 87 -10.55 4.82 -1.75
N LEU A 88 -11.25 5.73 -1.13
CA LEU A 88 -11.96 5.55 0.13
C LEU A 88 -13.34 6.16 -0.01
N ASN A 89 -14.34 5.36 -0.37
CA ASN A 89 -15.70 5.82 -0.57
C ASN A 89 -16.62 5.32 0.53
N ALA A 90 -17.42 6.25 1.08
CA ALA A 90 -18.39 5.99 2.12
C ALA A 90 -19.79 6.39 1.65
N PRO A 91 -20.83 5.59 1.96
CA PRO A 91 -22.21 5.98 1.68
C PRO A 91 -22.63 7.17 2.57
N ASN A 92 -23.58 7.95 2.10
CA ASN A 92 -24.12 9.07 2.86
C ASN A 92 -25.50 8.78 3.49
N VAL A 93 -26.05 7.58 3.27
CA VAL A 93 -27.31 7.11 3.85
C VAL A 93 -27.27 5.61 4.06
N ILE A 94 -27.83 5.15 5.18
CA ILE A 94 -28.14 3.75 5.44
C ILE A 94 -29.61 3.64 5.88
N VAL A 95 -30.27 2.57 5.43
CA VAL A 95 -31.67 2.28 5.73
C VAL A 95 -31.74 0.87 6.31
N LEU A 96 -31.94 0.76 7.62
CA LEU A 96 -31.84 -0.53 8.35
C LEU A 96 -32.84 -1.58 7.87
N SER A 97 -34.01 -1.16 7.37
CA SER A 97 -35.03 -2.05 6.83
C SER A 97 -34.81 -2.45 5.35
N SER A 98 -33.72 -1.99 4.74
CA SER A 98 -33.47 -2.27 3.32
C SER A 98 -33.09 -3.74 3.08
N GLU A 99 -33.82 -4.42 2.21
CA GLU A 99 -33.51 -5.79 1.76
C GLU A 99 -32.59 -5.84 0.54
N VAL A 100 -32.36 -4.69 -0.11
CA VAL A 100 -31.58 -4.60 -1.37
C VAL A 100 -30.19 -4.00 -1.18
N GLY A 101 -29.65 -4.05 0.03
CA GLY A 101 -28.38 -3.43 0.41
C GLY A 101 -28.59 -2.04 1.01
N ASN A 102 -27.48 -1.40 1.40
CA ASN A 102 -27.49 -0.09 2.08
C ASN A 102 -28.07 -0.10 3.51
N ASN A 103 -28.17 -1.28 4.12
CA ASN A 103 -28.63 -1.47 5.50
C ASN A 103 -27.51 -1.32 6.54
N GLU A 104 -26.28 -1.18 6.09
CA GLU A 104 -25.10 -0.97 6.92
C GLU A 104 -24.20 0.09 6.28
N PHE A 105 -23.48 0.83 7.10
CA PHE A 105 -22.44 1.73 6.63
C PHE A 105 -21.15 0.93 6.41
N PHE A 106 -20.68 0.91 5.20
CA PHE A 106 -19.46 0.24 4.79
C PHE A 106 -18.57 1.19 3.98
N ILE A 107 -17.31 0.89 3.93
CA ILE A 107 -16.32 1.65 3.16
C ILE A 107 -15.92 0.83 1.95
N ASN A 108 -16.04 1.41 0.75
CA ASN A 108 -15.37 0.87 -0.42
C ASN A 108 -13.92 1.34 -0.38
N TYR A 109 -13.00 0.41 -0.41
CA TYR A 109 -11.57 0.68 -0.28
C TYR A 109 -10.73 -0.23 -1.17
N ASN A 110 -9.51 0.20 -1.42
CA ASN A 110 -8.47 -0.62 -2.04
C ASN A 110 -7.12 -0.27 -1.40
N GLY A 111 -6.28 -1.28 -1.14
CA GLY A 111 -4.90 -1.12 -0.67
C GLY A 111 -4.73 -0.50 0.72
N ILE A 112 -5.69 -0.67 1.63
CA ILE A 112 -5.58 -0.19 3.02
C ILE A 112 -4.80 -1.19 3.86
N GLN A 113 -3.76 -0.70 4.55
CA GLN A 113 -2.95 -1.45 5.50
C GLN A 113 -3.39 -1.21 6.96
N GLU A 114 -3.69 0.05 7.31
CA GLU A 114 -4.20 0.42 8.62
C GLU A 114 -5.48 1.23 8.48
N PHE A 115 -6.43 1.01 9.37
CA PHE A 115 -7.75 1.61 9.28
C PHE A 115 -8.36 1.89 10.65
N GLN A 116 -8.99 3.03 10.79
CA GLN A 116 -9.85 3.37 11.91
C GLN A 116 -11.04 4.18 11.39
N CYS A 117 -12.25 3.74 11.72
CA CYS A 117 -13.46 4.51 11.49
C CYS A 117 -14.16 4.80 12.82
N VAL A 118 -14.48 6.06 13.05
CA VAL A 118 -15.21 6.54 14.23
C VAL A 118 -16.52 7.17 13.78
N ILE A 119 -17.63 6.71 14.34
CA ILE A 119 -18.96 7.30 14.11
C ILE A 119 -19.33 8.17 15.32
N LEU A 120 -19.76 9.38 15.03
CA LEU A 120 -20.11 10.41 15.99
C LEU A 120 -21.60 10.79 15.85
N ASN A 121 -22.25 11.10 16.96
CA ASN A 121 -23.57 11.72 16.91
C ASN A 121 -23.48 13.23 16.61
N ARG A 122 -24.62 13.91 16.49
CA ARG A 122 -24.71 15.36 16.20
C ARG A 122 -24.02 16.26 17.22
N TRP A 123 -23.75 15.78 18.42
CA TRP A 123 -23.02 16.49 19.48
C TRP A 123 -21.52 16.21 19.48
N GLY A 124 -21.03 15.39 18.54
CA GLY A 124 -19.61 15.00 18.43
C GLY A 124 -19.20 13.88 19.39
N ASN A 125 -20.15 13.23 20.07
CA ASN A 125 -19.82 12.09 20.93
C ASN A 125 -19.69 10.81 20.09
N LYS A 126 -18.63 10.03 20.37
CA LYS A 126 -18.39 8.74 19.74
C LYS A 126 -19.52 7.76 20.13
N VAL A 127 -20.15 7.16 19.12
CA VAL A 127 -21.20 6.14 19.29
C VAL A 127 -20.75 4.77 18.82
N TYR A 128 -19.84 4.71 17.84
CA TYR A 128 -19.28 3.46 17.31
C TYR A 128 -17.84 3.66 16.82
N GLU A 129 -17.08 2.58 16.79
CA GLU A 129 -15.71 2.57 16.29
C GLU A 129 -15.33 1.18 15.82
N TYR A 130 -14.59 1.10 14.71
CA TYR A 130 -14.05 -0.16 14.22
C TYR A 130 -12.72 0.08 13.47
N PHE A 131 -11.90 -0.98 13.39
CA PHE A 131 -10.52 -0.91 12.90
C PHE A 131 -10.27 -1.81 11.70
N ASP A 132 -11.25 -2.59 11.29
CA ASP A 132 -11.17 -3.41 10.10
C ASP A 132 -11.82 -2.67 8.94
N PRO A 133 -11.11 -2.39 7.82
CA PRO A 133 -11.71 -1.71 6.67
C PRO A 133 -12.87 -2.51 6.04
N ALA A 134 -12.88 -3.85 6.21
CA ALA A 134 -14.01 -4.71 5.81
C ALA A 134 -15.17 -4.68 6.83
N GLY A 135 -14.98 -4.06 7.99
CA GLY A 135 -16.01 -3.89 9.02
C GLY A 135 -17.11 -2.94 8.57
N THR A 136 -18.27 -3.04 9.23
CA THR A 136 -19.44 -2.22 8.95
C THR A 136 -19.99 -1.58 10.22
N TRP A 137 -20.74 -0.51 10.06
CA TRP A 137 -21.55 0.04 11.14
C TRP A 137 -23.04 -0.23 10.87
N PRO A 138 -23.70 -1.06 11.71
CA PRO A 138 -25.09 -1.46 11.51
C PRO A 138 -26.10 -0.48 12.15
N GLY A 139 -25.77 0.78 12.36
CA GLY A 139 -26.65 1.76 12.98
C GLY A 139 -26.84 1.59 14.49
N THR A 140 -25.90 0.91 15.17
CA THR A 140 -25.94 0.69 16.62
C THR A 140 -24.82 1.44 17.35
N ASN A 141 -24.94 1.51 18.68
CA ASN A 141 -23.80 1.89 19.53
C ASN A 141 -22.92 0.67 19.86
N MET A 142 -21.81 0.90 20.58
CA MET A 142 -20.86 -0.15 21.00
C MET A 142 -21.48 -1.25 21.89
N ASN A 143 -22.71 -1.04 22.44
CA ASN A 143 -23.46 -2.02 23.21
C ASN A 143 -24.56 -2.71 22.37
N ASN A 144 -24.47 -2.65 21.05
CA ASN A 144 -25.42 -3.19 20.08
C ASN A 144 -26.87 -2.64 20.23
N LYS A 145 -27.03 -1.47 20.85
CA LYS A 145 -28.31 -0.80 20.90
C LYS A 145 -28.50 0.04 19.63
N ILE A 146 -29.61 -0.18 18.93
CA ILE A 146 -30.03 0.61 17.76
C ILE A 146 -30.10 2.10 18.16
N LEU A 147 -29.53 2.94 17.32
CA LEU A 147 -29.50 4.39 17.47
C LEU A 147 -30.71 5.01 16.79
N ASP A 148 -31.11 6.19 17.24
CA ASP A 148 -32.23 6.93 16.66
C ASP A 148 -31.92 7.38 15.22
N GLU A 149 -32.98 7.50 14.40
CA GLU A 149 -32.86 8.09 13.07
C GLU A 149 -32.25 9.49 13.13
N GLY A 150 -31.44 9.80 12.13
CA GLY A 150 -30.83 11.12 12.03
C GLY A 150 -29.46 11.14 11.39
N THR A 151 -28.82 12.28 11.47
CA THR A 151 -27.48 12.48 10.89
C THR A 151 -26.41 12.13 11.91
N TYR A 152 -25.51 11.28 11.48
CA TYR A 152 -24.26 10.90 12.15
C TYR A 152 -23.08 11.39 11.32
N PHE A 153 -21.95 11.55 11.96
CA PHE A 153 -20.71 11.95 11.30
C PHE A 153 -19.70 10.84 11.42
N TYR A 154 -18.90 10.66 10.39
CA TYR A 154 -17.79 9.72 10.43
C TYR A 154 -16.44 10.43 10.28
N LYS A 155 -15.43 9.86 10.91
CA LYS A 155 -14.02 10.17 10.70
C LYS A 155 -13.30 8.86 10.41
N ILE A 156 -12.53 8.86 9.33
CA ILE A 156 -11.73 7.73 8.91
C ILE A 156 -10.28 8.19 8.88
N ASN A 157 -9.41 7.43 9.53
CA ASN A 157 -7.97 7.49 9.36
C ASN A 157 -7.54 6.18 8.71
N ALA A 158 -6.81 6.25 7.63
CA ALA A 158 -6.32 5.08 6.93
C ALA A 158 -4.88 5.29 6.48
N VAL A 159 -4.11 4.22 6.50
CA VAL A 159 -2.78 4.14 5.89
C VAL A 159 -2.89 3.15 4.75
N PHE A 160 -2.54 3.59 3.55
CA PHE A 160 -2.48 2.73 2.38
C PHE A 160 -1.15 1.97 2.32
N GLU A 161 -1.13 0.88 1.58
CA GLU A 161 0.13 0.24 1.19
C GLU A 161 1.08 1.28 0.58
N GLY A 162 2.34 1.30 1.01
CA GLY A 162 3.28 2.38 0.66
C GLY A 162 3.32 3.55 1.64
N GLY A 163 2.55 3.50 2.75
CA GLY A 163 2.65 4.43 3.87
C GLY A 163 1.88 5.75 3.70
N ASN A 164 1.08 5.93 2.65
CA ASN A 164 0.28 7.13 2.48
C ASN A 164 -0.87 7.20 3.48
N GLU A 165 -0.86 8.24 4.31
CA GLU A 165 -1.91 8.52 5.28
C GLU A 165 -3.04 9.33 4.66
N VAL A 166 -4.28 8.88 4.86
CA VAL A 166 -5.48 9.58 4.41
C VAL A 166 -6.43 9.77 5.57
N GLN A 167 -6.93 11.00 5.72
CA GLN A 167 -8.01 11.33 6.63
C GLN A 167 -9.24 11.73 5.84
N LYS A 168 -10.35 11.03 6.06
CA LYS A 168 -11.64 11.35 5.45
C LYS A 168 -12.69 11.56 6.51
N HIS A 169 -13.55 12.52 6.31
CA HIS A 169 -14.70 12.76 7.18
C HIS A 169 -15.92 13.11 6.34
N GLY A 170 -17.08 12.87 6.91
CA GLY A 170 -18.35 13.16 6.25
C GLY A 170 -19.51 12.87 7.19
N PHE A 171 -20.69 12.73 6.60
CA PHE A 171 -21.89 12.38 7.30
C PHE A 171 -22.57 11.18 6.67
N VAL A 172 -23.39 10.50 7.48
CA VAL A 172 -24.28 9.43 7.06
C VAL A 172 -25.63 9.64 7.73
N MET A 173 -26.69 9.51 6.96
CA MET A 173 -28.06 9.56 7.46
C MET A 173 -28.50 8.14 7.80
N LEU A 174 -28.91 7.92 9.05
CA LEU A 174 -29.50 6.67 9.51
C LEU A 174 -31.02 6.78 9.41
N MET A 175 -31.64 5.81 8.73
CA MET A 175 -33.08 5.67 8.52
C MET A 175 -33.53 4.24 8.83
N TYR A 176 -34.80 4.07 9.17
CA TYR A 176 -35.42 2.74 9.39
C TYR A 176 -36.24 2.28 8.20
#